data_b6ba91395ebc09697059b3a7e68d1324
#
_entry.id   b6ba91395ebc09697059b3a7e68d1324
#
_cell.length_a   1.000
_cell.length_b   1.000
_cell.length_c   1.000
_cell.angle_alpha   90.00
_cell.angle_beta   90.00
_cell.angle_gamma   90.00
#
_symmetry.space_group_name_H-M   'P 1'
#
loop_
_entity.id
_entity.type
_entity.pdbx_description
1 polymer ?
#
loop_
_entity_poly.entity_id
_entity_poly.type
_entity_poly.pdbx_seq_one_letter_code
_entity_poly.pdbx_strand_id
1 'polypeptide(L)'
;LIESLKQIIHSVSYEIIVVDNASRKDEASELQTRYPDIKAIRSERNLGFAGGNNLGIREAAGKYIFLINNDTFIEEDGLSYLIERLENDVKIGAVSPKIRFAFPPRNIQFAGFTPLSYATLRNESIGFGCPDNGNFDTPHTSPYLHGAAIMLKREAIGKAGLMPEAYFLYYEELDWCVSLRRAGYELWYEPRFTVFHLSLIHISEPTRH
;
A
#
# COMPACT_ATOMS: atom_id res chain seq x y z
N LEU A 1 -12.13 6.21 1.19
CA LEU A 1 -11.52 4.95 1.62
C LEU A 1 -12.26 4.30 2.79
N ILE A 2 -12.37 4.92 3.97
CA ILE A 2 -13.01 4.30 5.15
C ILE A 2 -14.40 3.76 4.83
N GLU A 3 -15.22 4.54 4.16
CA GLU A 3 -16.58 4.12 3.77
C GLU A 3 -16.55 2.91 2.82
N SER A 4 -15.67 2.92 1.79
CA SER A 4 -15.57 1.77 0.88
C SER A 4 -15.09 0.50 1.60
N LEU A 5 -14.12 0.61 2.51
CA LEU A 5 -13.67 -0.53 3.32
C LEU A 5 -14.81 -1.10 4.16
N LYS A 6 -15.53 -0.24 4.91
CA LYS A 6 -16.62 -0.67 5.80
C LYS A 6 -17.83 -1.24 5.06
N GLN A 7 -18.12 -0.74 3.86
CA GLN A 7 -19.25 -1.21 3.05
C GLN A 7 -18.97 -2.49 2.27
N ILE A 8 -17.70 -2.74 1.93
CA ILE A 8 -17.34 -3.78 0.97
C ILE A 8 -16.65 -4.96 1.65
N ILE A 9 -15.74 -4.72 2.62
CA ILE A 9 -14.98 -5.81 3.24
C ILE A 9 -15.80 -6.51 4.32
N HIS A 10 -16.12 -7.78 4.04
CA HIS A 10 -16.85 -8.67 4.94
C HIS A 10 -16.19 -10.05 5.10
N SER A 11 -15.23 -10.39 4.23
CA SER A 11 -14.56 -11.68 4.21
C SER A 11 -13.59 -11.92 5.36
N VAL A 12 -13.17 -10.84 6.05
CA VAL A 12 -12.16 -10.89 7.11
C VAL A 12 -12.52 -9.94 8.26
N SER A 13 -12.05 -10.25 9.46
CA SER A 13 -12.10 -9.31 10.59
C SER A 13 -10.91 -8.36 10.52
N TYR A 14 -11.13 -7.07 10.68
CA TYR A 14 -10.08 -6.04 10.59
C TYR A 14 -10.34 -4.88 11.55
N GLU A 15 -9.30 -4.14 11.87
CA GLU A 15 -9.32 -2.83 12.51
C GLU A 15 -8.89 -1.75 11.50
N ILE A 16 -9.38 -0.54 11.64
CA ILE A 16 -8.93 0.61 10.85
C ILE A 16 -8.18 1.57 11.77
N ILE A 17 -6.92 1.85 11.42
CA ILE A 17 -6.09 2.84 12.08
C ILE A 17 -5.80 3.96 11.09
N VAL A 18 -6.18 5.18 11.45
CA VAL A 18 -5.90 6.37 10.64
C VAL A 18 -4.87 7.22 11.36
N VAL A 19 -3.82 7.59 10.66
CA VAL A 19 -2.78 8.48 11.17
C VAL A 19 -2.91 9.85 10.52
N ASP A 20 -3.30 10.85 11.30
CA ASP A 20 -3.19 12.26 10.93
C ASP A 20 -1.74 12.73 11.16
N ASN A 21 -0.99 12.86 10.08
CA ASN A 21 0.43 13.20 10.11
C ASN A 21 0.65 14.72 10.20
N ALA A 22 0.03 15.36 11.19
CA ALA A 22 0.07 16.80 11.46
C ALA A 22 -0.61 17.65 10.38
N SER A 23 -1.82 17.29 9.97
CA SER A 23 -2.69 18.11 9.12
C SER A 23 -2.95 19.48 9.73
N ARG A 24 -3.26 20.48 8.92
CA ARG A 24 -3.55 21.85 9.41
C ARG A 24 -4.72 21.91 10.39
N LYS A 25 -5.69 21.03 10.21
CA LYS A 25 -6.82 20.85 11.12
C LYS A 25 -6.64 19.53 11.86
N ASP A 26 -7.30 19.37 12.99
CA ASP A 26 -7.36 18.11 13.72
C ASP A 26 -8.32 17.13 13.03
N GLU A 27 -7.83 16.52 11.94
CA GLU A 27 -8.63 15.55 11.19
C GLU A 27 -8.79 14.22 11.95
N ALA A 28 -7.86 13.89 12.84
CA ALA A 28 -7.98 12.69 13.66
C ALA A 28 -9.21 12.76 14.58
N SER A 29 -9.42 13.87 15.28
CA SER A 29 -10.60 14.07 16.16
C SER A 29 -11.90 14.09 15.37
N GLU A 30 -11.92 14.70 14.18
CA GLU A 30 -13.08 14.71 13.30
C GLU A 30 -13.43 13.29 12.81
N LEU A 31 -12.43 12.52 12.37
CA LEU A 31 -12.61 11.15 11.92
C LEU A 31 -13.03 10.22 13.06
N GLN A 32 -12.45 10.36 14.26
CA GLN A 32 -12.83 9.58 15.43
C GLN A 32 -14.29 9.85 15.83
N THR A 33 -14.75 11.09 15.68
CA THR A 33 -16.15 11.45 15.96
C THR A 33 -17.10 10.85 14.92
N ARG A 34 -16.72 10.91 13.63
CA ARG A 34 -17.52 10.39 12.51
C ARG A 34 -17.58 8.87 12.47
N TYR A 35 -16.48 8.22 12.87
CA TYR A 35 -16.31 6.77 12.86
C TYR A 35 -15.81 6.29 14.23
N PRO A 36 -16.69 6.09 15.22
CA PRO A 36 -16.27 5.75 16.59
C PRO A 36 -15.53 4.41 16.72
N ASP A 37 -15.67 3.51 15.74
CA ASP A 37 -15.10 2.18 15.70
C ASP A 37 -13.71 2.12 15.02
N ILE A 38 -13.18 3.23 14.52
CA ILE A 38 -11.79 3.30 14.04
C ILE A 38 -10.88 3.80 15.18
N LYS A 39 -9.57 3.63 14.99
CA LYS A 39 -8.55 4.26 15.83
C LYS A 39 -7.91 5.40 15.05
N ALA A 40 -8.17 6.64 15.45
CA ALA A 40 -7.54 7.81 14.86
C ALA A 40 -6.40 8.31 15.76
N ILE A 41 -5.22 8.53 15.17
CA ILE A 41 -4.01 8.95 15.87
C ILE A 41 -3.52 10.24 15.23
N ARG A 42 -3.18 11.25 16.01
CA ARG A 42 -2.57 12.48 15.53
C ARG A 42 -1.09 12.55 15.92
N SER A 43 -0.24 12.83 14.95
CA SER A 43 1.16 13.20 15.19
C SER A 43 1.27 14.70 15.45
N GLU A 44 2.16 15.10 16.36
CA GLU A 44 2.44 16.52 16.63
C GLU A 44 3.19 17.23 15.49
N ARG A 45 3.89 16.47 14.64
CA ARG A 45 4.65 16.95 13.49
C ARG A 45 4.51 16.02 12.30
N ASN A 46 4.74 16.54 11.10
CA ASN A 46 4.80 15.72 9.90
C ASN A 46 6.08 14.85 9.91
N LEU A 47 5.88 13.54 10.01
CA LEU A 47 6.91 12.52 10.11
C LEU A 47 7.34 11.98 8.73
N GLY A 48 6.81 12.53 7.63
CA GLY A 48 6.94 11.95 6.30
C GLY A 48 6.10 10.68 6.13
N PHE A 49 6.23 10.03 4.98
CA PHE A 49 5.44 8.84 4.65
C PHE A 49 5.79 7.66 5.56
N ALA A 50 7.09 7.35 5.70
CA ALA A 50 7.55 6.25 6.54
C ALA A 50 7.15 6.42 8.01
N GLY A 51 7.41 7.60 8.60
CA GLY A 51 7.13 7.83 10.01
C GLY A 51 5.64 7.78 10.34
N GLY A 52 4.77 8.32 9.46
CA GLY A 52 3.32 8.21 9.60
C GLY A 52 2.85 6.75 9.57
N ASN A 53 3.30 5.96 8.59
CA ASN A 53 2.98 4.53 8.52
C ASN A 53 3.51 3.77 9.74
N ASN A 54 4.73 4.03 10.17
CA ASN A 54 5.33 3.38 11.34
C ASN A 54 4.56 3.66 12.63
N LEU A 55 4.01 4.86 12.78
CA LEU A 55 3.14 5.19 13.92
C LEU A 55 1.90 4.28 13.92
N GLY A 56 1.23 4.12 12.77
CA GLY A 56 0.10 3.20 12.63
C GLY A 56 0.49 1.73 12.86
N ILE A 57 1.63 1.28 12.33
CA ILE A 57 2.13 -0.10 12.50
C ILE A 57 2.34 -0.45 13.97
N ARG A 58 2.89 0.48 14.77
CA ARG A 58 3.12 0.26 16.22
C ARG A 58 1.83 0.06 16.99
N GLU A 59 0.75 0.71 16.56
CA GLU A 59 -0.56 0.70 17.21
C GLU A 59 -1.48 -0.43 16.72
N ALA A 60 -1.12 -1.07 15.62
CA ALA A 60 -1.90 -2.17 15.04
C ALA A 60 -1.75 -3.45 15.88
N ALA A 61 -2.83 -4.23 16.02
CA ALA A 61 -2.86 -5.51 16.73
C ALA A 61 -2.92 -6.73 15.78
N GLY A 62 -3.34 -6.54 14.52
CA GLY A 62 -3.56 -7.60 13.54
C GLY A 62 -2.33 -8.44 13.20
N LYS A 63 -2.52 -9.70 12.81
CA LYS A 63 -1.47 -10.61 12.29
C LYS A 63 -0.89 -10.10 10.96
N TYR A 64 -1.74 -9.48 10.14
CA TYR A 64 -1.39 -8.83 8.89
C TYR A 64 -1.59 -7.34 9.04
N ILE A 65 -0.74 -6.57 8.40
CA ILE A 65 -0.83 -5.10 8.38
C ILE A 65 -0.98 -4.68 6.93
N PHE A 66 -2.10 -4.03 6.61
CA PHE A 66 -2.38 -3.51 5.28
C PHE A 66 -2.20 -1.99 5.29
N LEU A 67 -1.06 -1.53 4.78
CA LEU A 67 -0.82 -0.13 4.52
C LEU A 67 -1.55 0.26 3.24
N ILE A 68 -2.41 1.25 3.31
CA ILE A 68 -3.19 1.72 2.17
C ILE A 68 -3.34 3.24 2.22
N ASN A 69 -3.07 3.91 1.12
CA ASN A 69 -3.15 5.37 1.03
C ASN A 69 -4.60 5.86 1.18
N ASN A 70 -4.78 7.00 1.82
CA ASN A 70 -6.09 7.61 2.05
C ASN A 70 -6.80 8.09 0.76
N ASP A 71 -6.05 8.30 -0.33
CA ASP A 71 -6.55 8.66 -1.66
C ASP A 71 -6.80 7.43 -2.55
N THR A 72 -7.20 6.32 -1.93
CA THR A 72 -7.61 5.08 -2.61
C THR A 72 -9.06 4.74 -2.31
N PHE A 73 -9.62 3.83 -3.10
CA PHE A 73 -10.88 3.15 -2.82
C PHE A 73 -10.88 1.74 -3.41
N ILE A 74 -11.84 0.92 -2.97
CA ILE A 74 -12.06 -0.44 -3.46
C ILE A 74 -13.51 -0.58 -3.95
N GLU A 75 -13.75 -1.51 -4.87
CA GLU A 75 -15.07 -1.80 -5.42
C GLU A 75 -15.50 -3.27 -5.20
N GLU A 76 -14.60 -4.12 -4.68
CA GLU A 76 -14.84 -5.55 -4.42
C GLU A 76 -14.16 -6.02 -3.13
N ASP A 77 -14.69 -7.07 -2.52
CA ASP A 77 -14.09 -7.72 -1.35
C ASP A 77 -13.03 -8.74 -1.79
N GLY A 78 -11.80 -8.33 -1.80
CA GLY A 78 -10.67 -9.18 -2.21
C GLY A 78 -9.55 -9.28 -1.16
N LEU A 79 -9.79 -8.77 0.05
CA LEU A 79 -8.74 -8.72 1.09
C LEU A 79 -8.29 -10.13 1.51
N SER A 80 -9.22 -11.10 1.51
CA SER A 80 -8.92 -12.50 1.77
C SER A 80 -7.91 -13.11 0.79
N TYR A 81 -7.86 -12.65 -0.48
CA TYR A 81 -6.89 -13.16 -1.46
C TYR A 81 -5.46 -12.72 -1.13
N LEU A 82 -5.28 -11.53 -0.55
CA LEU A 82 -3.96 -11.10 -0.07
C LEU A 82 -3.49 -11.96 1.10
N ILE A 83 -4.41 -12.28 2.04
CA ILE A 83 -4.11 -13.16 3.18
C ILE A 83 -3.78 -14.56 2.69
N GLU A 84 -4.61 -15.13 1.79
CA GLU A 84 -4.34 -16.43 1.17
C GLU A 84 -2.95 -16.47 0.52
N ARG A 85 -2.56 -15.43 -0.23
CA ARG A 85 -1.23 -15.33 -0.82
C ARG A 85 -0.14 -15.40 0.24
N LEU A 86 -0.28 -14.63 1.32
CA LEU A 86 0.69 -14.63 2.41
C LEU A 86 0.76 -15.98 3.15
N GLU A 87 -0.35 -16.73 3.23
CA GLU A 87 -0.38 -18.03 3.90
C GLU A 87 0.15 -19.18 3.03
N ASN A 88 0.16 -19.04 1.70
CA ASN A 88 0.59 -20.10 0.78
C ASN A 88 2.06 -20.51 0.96
N ASP A 89 2.93 -19.61 1.40
CA ASP A 89 4.32 -19.93 1.73
C ASP A 89 4.82 -19.06 2.89
N VAL A 90 5.55 -19.68 3.80
CA VAL A 90 6.18 -18.98 4.94
C VAL A 90 7.20 -17.95 4.48
N LYS A 91 7.76 -18.11 3.28
CA LYS A 91 8.72 -17.17 2.69
C LYS A 91 8.06 -15.89 2.18
N ILE A 92 6.75 -15.88 1.92
CA ILE A 92 6.07 -14.68 1.46
C ILE A 92 5.87 -13.75 2.66
N GLY A 93 6.54 -12.60 2.64
CA GLY A 93 6.49 -11.62 3.73
C GLY A 93 5.56 -10.45 3.47
N ALA A 94 5.38 -10.09 2.19
CA ALA A 94 4.52 -8.98 1.78
C ALA A 94 3.90 -9.21 0.41
N VAL A 95 2.75 -8.58 0.18
CA VAL A 95 2.00 -8.66 -1.06
C VAL A 95 1.35 -7.30 -1.38
N SER A 96 1.30 -6.95 -2.65
CA SER A 96 0.56 -5.79 -3.15
C SER A 96 -0.54 -6.25 -4.09
N PRO A 97 -1.75 -5.67 -4.00
CA PRO A 97 -2.83 -5.93 -4.95
C PRO A 97 -2.51 -5.31 -6.32
N LYS A 98 -3.37 -5.57 -7.31
CA LYS A 98 -3.44 -4.78 -8.53
C LYS A 98 -3.82 -3.34 -8.17
N ILE A 99 -3.06 -2.35 -8.68
CA ILE A 99 -3.41 -0.94 -8.48
C ILE A 99 -3.76 -0.33 -9.82
N ARG A 100 -4.91 0.33 -9.89
CA ARG A 100 -5.42 1.02 -11.08
C ARG A 100 -5.60 2.50 -10.77
N PHE A 101 -5.49 3.33 -11.81
CA PHE A 101 -5.88 4.73 -11.68
C PHE A 101 -7.37 4.84 -11.39
N ALA A 102 -7.74 5.75 -10.49
CA ALA A 102 -9.14 5.98 -10.12
C ALA A 102 -9.96 6.63 -11.23
N PHE A 103 -9.31 7.39 -12.11
CA PHE A 103 -9.97 8.11 -13.21
C PHE A 103 -10.00 7.29 -14.51
N PRO A 104 -11.08 7.41 -15.30
CA PRO A 104 -11.14 6.79 -16.62
C PRO A 104 -9.91 7.12 -17.48
N PRO A 105 -9.41 6.16 -18.27
CA PRO A 105 -9.96 4.82 -18.53
C PRO A 105 -9.60 3.75 -17.48
N ARG A 106 -9.12 4.12 -16.29
CA ARG A 106 -8.77 3.21 -15.19
C ARG A 106 -7.69 2.19 -15.57
N ASN A 107 -6.69 2.65 -16.28
CA ASN A 107 -5.55 1.85 -16.67
C ASN A 107 -4.77 1.34 -15.44
N ILE A 108 -3.93 0.32 -15.66
CA ILE A 108 -3.02 -0.21 -14.64
C ILE A 108 -2.06 0.90 -14.19
N GLN A 109 -1.89 1.07 -12.90
CA GLN A 109 -0.83 1.84 -12.30
C GLN A 109 0.31 0.94 -11.83
N PHE A 110 -0.03 -0.25 -11.31
CA PHE A 110 0.93 -1.22 -10.82
C PHE A 110 0.40 -2.65 -10.96
N ALA A 111 1.23 -3.49 -11.55
CA ALA A 111 1.07 -4.93 -11.63
C ALA A 111 2.42 -5.64 -11.32
N GLY A 112 3.21 -5.09 -10.40
CA GLY A 112 4.57 -5.52 -10.08
C GLY A 112 5.62 -4.53 -10.59
N PHE A 113 6.88 -4.74 -10.19
CA PHE A 113 8.03 -3.99 -10.68
C PHE A 113 9.04 -4.93 -11.36
N THR A 114 9.77 -4.37 -12.32
CA THR A 114 10.99 -5.02 -12.84
C THR A 114 12.12 -4.92 -11.82
N PRO A 115 13.12 -5.82 -11.88
CA PRO A 115 14.36 -5.63 -11.13
C PRO A 115 15.03 -4.29 -11.44
N LEU A 116 15.74 -3.73 -10.46
CA LEU A 116 16.55 -2.54 -10.68
C LEU A 116 17.65 -2.84 -11.71
N SER A 117 17.72 -2.04 -12.77
CA SER A 117 18.82 -2.10 -13.72
C SER A 117 20.07 -1.52 -13.09
N TYR A 118 21.15 -2.29 -13.02
CA TYR A 118 22.43 -1.81 -12.51
C TYR A 118 23.10 -0.76 -13.43
N ALA A 119 22.71 -0.72 -14.72
CA ALA A 119 23.26 0.24 -15.66
C ALA A 119 22.58 1.61 -15.57
N THR A 120 21.26 1.64 -15.36
CA THR A 120 20.46 2.89 -15.34
C THR A 120 20.01 3.30 -13.96
N LEU A 121 20.14 2.41 -12.95
CA LEU A 121 19.58 2.55 -11.60
C LEU A 121 18.07 2.84 -11.60
N ARG A 122 17.36 2.26 -12.59
CA ARG A 122 15.89 2.41 -12.74
C ARG A 122 15.22 1.05 -12.74
N ASN A 123 14.01 1.02 -12.23
CA ASN A 123 13.03 -0.04 -12.39
C ASN A 123 11.77 0.53 -13.04
N GLU A 124 10.92 -0.32 -13.55
CA GLU A 124 9.68 0.07 -14.20
C GLU A 124 8.50 -0.63 -13.53
N SER A 125 7.39 0.08 -13.39
CA SER A 125 6.12 -0.54 -12.99
C SER A 125 5.55 -1.33 -14.18
N ILE A 126 5.37 -2.63 -13.98
CA ILE A 126 4.78 -3.53 -14.97
C ILE A 126 3.34 -3.08 -15.25
N GLY A 127 3.00 -2.96 -16.52
CA GLY A 127 1.65 -2.60 -16.96
C GLY A 127 1.30 -1.13 -16.79
N PHE A 128 2.20 -0.26 -16.33
CA PHE A 128 1.90 1.16 -16.12
C PHE A 128 1.30 1.83 -17.37
N GLY A 129 0.11 2.42 -17.21
CA GLY A 129 -0.62 3.09 -18.30
C GLY A 129 -1.32 2.14 -19.27
N CYS A 130 -1.17 0.82 -19.15
CA CYS A 130 -1.83 -0.15 -20.03
C CYS A 130 -3.29 -0.39 -19.62
N PRO A 131 -4.18 -0.70 -20.58
CA PRO A 131 -5.53 -1.16 -20.27
C PRO A 131 -5.51 -2.47 -19.47
N ASP A 132 -6.44 -2.62 -18.52
CA ASP A 132 -6.65 -3.87 -17.79
C ASP A 132 -7.51 -4.82 -18.65
N ASN A 133 -6.88 -5.68 -19.41
CA ASN A 133 -7.48 -6.59 -20.37
C ASN A 133 -7.20 -8.08 -20.07
N GLY A 134 -6.84 -8.40 -18.80
CA GLY A 134 -6.51 -9.74 -18.37
C GLY A 134 -5.02 -10.11 -18.50
N ASN A 135 -4.19 -9.31 -19.17
CA ASN A 135 -2.76 -9.60 -19.32
C ASN A 135 -1.98 -9.52 -18.01
N PHE A 136 -2.56 -8.92 -16.98
CA PHE A 136 -1.94 -8.69 -15.66
C PHE A 136 -2.62 -9.49 -14.54
N ASP A 137 -3.32 -10.58 -14.88
CA ASP A 137 -4.09 -11.37 -13.92
C ASP A 137 -3.32 -12.60 -13.38
N THR A 138 -2.02 -12.68 -13.66
CA THR A 138 -1.18 -13.76 -13.13
C THR A 138 -0.37 -13.27 -11.93
N PRO A 139 -0.51 -13.91 -10.74
CA PRO A 139 0.29 -13.56 -9.58
C PRO A 139 1.76 -13.96 -9.81
N HIS A 140 2.68 -13.12 -9.33
CA HIS A 140 4.13 -13.37 -9.47
C HIS A 140 4.93 -12.66 -8.39
N THR A 141 6.20 -13.04 -8.23
CA THR A 141 7.14 -12.34 -7.36
C THR A 141 7.47 -10.97 -7.94
N SER A 142 7.57 -9.97 -7.09
CA SER A 142 7.98 -8.62 -7.47
C SER A 142 9.14 -8.17 -6.59
N PRO A 143 10.24 -7.64 -7.12
CA PRO A 143 11.36 -7.19 -6.31
C PRO A 143 11.01 -6.01 -5.39
N TYR A 144 9.99 -5.25 -5.74
CA TYR A 144 9.47 -4.11 -4.99
C TYR A 144 7.95 -4.10 -5.03
N LEU A 145 7.32 -3.44 -4.05
CA LEU A 145 5.88 -3.23 -3.97
C LEU A 145 5.56 -1.74 -4.01
N HIS A 146 4.33 -1.41 -4.34
CA HIS A 146 3.90 -0.02 -4.51
C HIS A 146 3.35 0.54 -3.19
N GLY A 147 3.86 1.68 -2.72
CA GLY A 147 3.51 2.30 -1.45
C GLY A 147 2.03 2.62 -1.24
N ALA A 148 1.22 2.70 -2.32
CA ALA A 148 -0.20 2.97 -2.20
C ALA A 148 -1.01 1.83 -1.57
N ALA A 149 -0.55 0.56 -1.68
CA ALA A 149 -1.23 -0.59 -1.09
C ALA A 149 -0.27 -1.78 -0.90
N ILE A 150 0.10 -2.07 0.36
CA ILE A 150 1.00 -3.18 0.71
C ILE A 150 0.46 -3.90 1.95
N MET A 151 0.23 -5.21 1.85
CA MET A 151 -0.06 -6.04 3.01
C MET A 151 1.18 -6.84 3.42
N LEU A 152 1.48 -6.86 4.72
CA LEU A 152 2.66 -7.52 5.28
C LEU A 152 2.27 -8.46 6.43
N LYS A 153 3.04 -9.53 6.59
CA LYS A 153 3.05 -10.29 7.84
C LYS A 153 3.70 -9.46 8.94
N ARG A 154 3.09 -9.40 10.12
CA ARG A 154 3.69 -8.74 11.29
C ARG A 154 5.07 -9.32 11.63
N GLU A 155 5.25 -10.64 11.51
CA GLU A 155 6.55 -11.28 11.74
C GLU A 155 7.62 -10.84 10.75
N ALA A 156 7.25 -10.54 9.49
CA ALA A 156 8.18 -10.04 8.48
C ALA A 156 8.66 -8.64 8.86
N ILE A 157 7.76 -7.78 9.35
CA ILE A 157 8.12 -6.47 9.90
C ILE A 157 9.04 -6.64 11.12
N GLY A 158 8.75 -7.60 12.01
CA GLY A 158 9.57 -7.87 13.19
C GLY A 158 11.01 -8.26 12.85
N LYS A 159 11.22 -8.97 11.72
CA LYS A 159 12.57 -9.39 11.27
C LYS A 159 13.26 -8.34 10.41
N ALA A 160 12.55 -7.67 9.53
CA ALA A 160 13.11 -6.69 8.60
C ALA A 160 13.27 -5.30 9.21
N GLY A 161 12.54 -5.01 10.28
CA GLY A 161 12.40 -3.69 10.87
C GLY A 161 11.25 -2.89 10.25
N LEU A 162 11.01 -1.72 10.81
CA LEU A 162 10.03 -0.75 10.33
C LEU A 162 10.51 -0.09 9.04
N MET A 163 9.61 0.62 8.35
CA MET A 163 9.94 1.40 7.16
C MET A 163 11.01 2.46 7.50
N PRO A 164 12.07 2.63 6.69
CA PRO A 164 13.17 3.55 7.01
C PRO A 164 12.71 5.01 6.99
N GLU A 165 12.85 5.70 8.11
CA GLU A 165 12.41 7.10 8.31
C GLU A 165 13.46 8.13 7.82
N ALA A 166 14.59 7.67 7.29
CA ALA A 166 15.61 8.57 6.71
C ALA A 166 15.13 9.29 5.44
N TYR A 167 14.14 8.70 4.76
CA TYR A 167 13.45 9.29 3.62
C TYR A 167 12.24 10.08 4.13
N PHE A 168 12.08 11.32 3.67
CA PHE A 168 10.87 12.08 3.97
C PHE A 168 9.71 11.67 3.07
N LEU A 169 10.01 11.50 1.78
CA LEU A 169 9.06 11.09 0.75
C LEU A 169 9.83 10.47 -0.44
N TYR A 170 9.32 9.37 -0.97
CA TYR A 170 9.87 8.53 -2.03
C TYR A 170 11.09 7.71 -1.62
N TYR A 171 11.18 6.50 -2.17
CA TYR A 171 12.19 5.46 -1.98
C TYR A 171 12.13 4.70 -0.66
N GLU A 172 11.40 5.16 0.38
CA GLU A 172 11.26 4.48 1.66
C GLU A 172 10.65 3.07 1.51
N GLU A 173 9.63 2.92 0.67
CA GLU A 173 9.00 1.63 0.39
C GLU A 173 9.93 0.71 -0.41
N LEU A 174 10.75 1.25 -1.29
CA LEU A 174 11.72 0.48 -2.07
C LEU A 174 12.85 -0.06 -1.18
N ASP A 175 13.40 0.78 -0.29
CA ASP A 175 14.42 0.38 0.68
C ASP A 175 13.85 -0.64 1.68
N TRP A 176 12.60 -0.45 2.11
CA TRP A 176 11.92 -1.42 2.97
C TRP A 176 11.74 -2.78 2.28
N CYS A 177 11.38 -2.79 1.00
CA CYS A 177 11.33 -4.00 0.18
C CYS A 177 12.70 -4.71 0.12
N VAL A 178 13.80 -3.96 0.02
CA VAL A 178 15.16 -4.54 0.09
C VAL A 178 15.42 -5.15 1.46
N SER A 179 15.01 -4.48 2.55
CA SER A 179 15.17 -4.97 3.92
C SER A 179 14.36 -6.25 4.17
N LEU A 180 13.12 -6.32 3.70
CA LEU A 180 12.29 -7.54 3.75
C LEU A 180 12.95 -8.71 3.00
N ARG A 181 13.47 -8.46 1.80
CA ARG A 181 14.17 -9.49 1.02
C ARG A 181 15.46 -9.94 1.67
N ARG A 182 16.24 -9.03 2.29
CA ARG A 182 17.44 -9.37 3.08
C ARG A 182 17.11 -10.20 4.32
N ALA A 183 15.92 -10.00 4.89
CA ALA A 183 15.40 -10.82 5.98
C ALA A 183 14.91 -12.22 5.52
N GLY A 184 15.04 -12.55 4.23
CA GLY A 184 14.72 -13.85 3.65
C GLY A 184 13.29 -13.97 3.11
N TYR A 185 12.56 -12.86 3.00
CA TYR A 185 11.19 -12.89 2.49
C TYR A 185 11.10 -12.61 0.99
N GLU A 186 10.09 -13.23 0.37
CA GLU A 186 9.61 -12.91 -0.97
C GLU A 186 8.50 -11.86 -0.91
N LEU A 187 8.45 -11.03 -1.95
CA LEU A 187 7.41 -10.04 -2.15
C LEU A 187 6.60 -10.43 -3.38
N TRP A 188 5.27 -10.32 -3.30
CA TRP A 188 4.38 -10.82 -4.34
C TRP A 188 3.39 -9.77 -4.83
N TYR A 189 3.01 -9.89 -6.08
CA TYR A 189 1.87 -9.24 -6.69
C TYR A 189 0.69 -10.22 -6.73
N GLU A 190 -0.49 -9.78 -6.28
CA GLU A 190 -1.73 -10.58 -6.25
C GLU A 190 -2.86 -9.83 -6.99
N PRO A 191 -3.20 -10.25 -8.22
CA PRO A 191 -4.16 -9.53 -9.07
C PRO A 191 -5.63 -9.72 -8.72
N ARG A 192 -5.99 -10.73 -7.89
CA ARG A 192 -7.39 -11.03 -7.53
C ARG A 192 -8.05 -9.96 -6.65
N PHE A 193 -7.29 -8.98 -6.21
CA PHE A 193 -7.80 -7.80 -5.52
C PHE A 193 -7.30 -6.54 -6.20
N THR A 194 -8.21 -5.60 -6.43
CA THR A 194 -7.92 -4.33 -7.10
C THR A 194 -8.14 -3.15 -6.16
N VAL A 195 -7.16 -2.27 -6.10
CA VAL A 195 -7.24 -0.97 -5.41
C VAL A 195 -7.19 0.15 -6.45
N PHE A 196 -8.09 1.11 -6.35
CA PHE A 196 -8.10 2.30 -7.21
C PHE A 196 -7.44 3.45 -6.47
N HIS A 197 -6.45 4.11 -7.11
CA HIS A 197 -5.63 5.15 -6.53
C HIS A 197 -5.79 6.47 -7.29
N LEU A 198 -6.08 7.54 -6.58
CA LEU A 198 -6.32 8.86 -7.18
C LEU A 198 -5.06 9.46 -7.79
N SER A 199 -3.89 9.17 -7.24
CA SER A 199 -2.55 9.59 -7.71
C SER A 199 -2.52 11.02 -8.29
N LEU A 200 -2.17 11.99 -7.50
CA LEU A 200 -2.12 13.41 -7.90
C LEU A 200 -1.11 13.76 -9.01
N ILE A 201 -0.26 12.81 -9.43
CA ILE A 201 0.78 13.02 -10.46
C ILE A 201 0.18 13.41 -11.82
N HIS A 202 -1.06 13.02 -12.10
CA HIS A 202 -1.73 13.37 -13.36
C HIS A 202 -2.44 14.75 -13.36
N ILE A 203 -2.47 15.44 -12.22
CA ILE A 203 -3.10 16.78 -12.12
C ILE A 203 -2.13 17.91 -12.51
N SER A 204 -0.84 17.61 -12.67
CA SER A 204 0.23 18.60 -12.90
C SER A 204 0.93 18.48 -14.25
N GLU A 205 0.30 17.96 -15.32
CA GLU A 205 0.81 18.26 -16.66
C GLU A 205 0.49 19.73 -17.00
N PRO A 206 1.51 20.60 -17.10
CA PRO A 206 1.25 21.93 -17.63
C PRO A 206 0.83 21.77 -19.09
N THR A 207 -0.38 22.20 -19.40
CA THR A 207 -0.81 22.43 -20.79
C THR A 207 0.28 23.26 -21.47
N ARG A 208 1.10 22.62 -22.31
CA ARG A 208 1.98 23.36 -23.23
C ARG A 208 1.07 24.07 -24.24
N HIS A 209 0.94 25.37 -24.07
CA HIS A 209 0.51 26.29 -25.11
C HIS A 209 1.64 26.53 -26.10
#